data_c283d27cd5d06e2069535509ce46d151
#
_entry.id   c283d27cd5d06e2069535509ce46d151
#
_cell.length_a   1.000
_cell.length_b   1.000
_cell.length_c   1.000
_cell.angle_alpha   90.00
_cell.angle_beta   90.00
_cell.angle_gamma   90.00
#
_symmetry.space_group_name_H-M   'P 1'
#
loop_
_entity.id
_entity.type
_entity.pdbx_description
1 polymer ?
#
loop_
_entity_poly.entity_id
_entity_poly.type
_entity_poly.pdbx_seq_one_letter_code
_entity_poly.pdbx_strand_id
1 'polypeptide(L)'
;CEIADIIFQIGSSFTIQTYPPELQNKIKIINQSSNFSQECNLQHKLQSVSIKDFLWFGSSGSILKGLDLVLDFFISHPQYNLHVIGSLDEGFIDIYQKQIDECRNITLYGFLDTNSELFMNLAYLCAFNIFPSGSEGCPGSVITMMQMGVIPITSRWGAIDNIKHYGYLLPELSVEAIGK
;
A
#
# COMPACT_ATOMS: atom_id res chain seq x y z
N CYS A 1 14.34 -16.66 -19.90
CA CYS A 1 14.21 -15.31 -20.51
C CYS A 1 15.05 -15.16 -21.79
N GLU A 2 16.16 -15.85 -21.96
CA GLU A 2 17.04 -15.73 -23.16
C GLU A 2 16.33 -16.15 -24.43
N ILE A 3 15.48 -17.17 -24.38
CA ILE A 3 14.74 -17.74 -25.51
C ILE A 3 13.41 -17.02 -25.81
N ALA A 4 13.00 -16.09 -24.96
CA ALA A 4 11.76 -15.35 -25.17
C ALA A 4 11.98 -14.17 -26.12
N ASP A 5 11.04 -13.96 -27.05
CA ASP A 5 11.02 -12.78 -27.93
C ASP A 5 10.52 -11.55 -27.21
N ILE A 6 9.52 -11.72 -26.31
CA ILE A 6 8.91 -10.67 -25.51
C ILE A 6 8.74 -11.16 -24.07
N ILE A 7 8.97 -10.27 -23.11
CA ILE A 7 8.77 -10.49 -21.66
C ILE A 7 7.72 -9.48 -21.19
N PHE A 8 6.59 -9.96 -20.72
CA PHE A 8 5.60 -9.11 -20.06
C PHE A 8 5.91 -9.03 -18.57
N GLN A 9 5.99 -7.81 -18.07
CA GLN A 9 6.28 -7.54 -16.66
C GLN A 9 5.19 -6.65 -16.05
N ILE A 10 4.66 -7.06 -14.90
CA ILE A 10 3.86 -6.19 -14.03
C ILE A 10 4.86 -5.40 -13.18
N GLY A 11 4.80 -4.08 -13.25
CA GLY A 11 5.74 -3.23 -12.54
C GLY A 11 5.84 -1.84 -13.16
N SER A 12 7.00 -1.25 -13.01
CA SER A 12 7.30 0.11 -13.49
C SER A 12 8.54 0.14 -14.36
N SER A 13 8.80 1.30 -14.94
CA SER A 13 10.06 1.58 -15.63
C SER A 13 11.30 1.37 -14.74
N PHE A 14 11.13 1.55 -13.42
CA PHE A 14 12.19 1.26 -12.44
C PHE A 14 12.51 -0.23 -12.38
N THR A 15 11.51 -1.11 -12.43
CA THR A 15 11.72 -2.56 -12.36
C THR A 15 12.42 -3.12 -13.60
N ILE A 16 12.30 -2.48 -14.77
CA ILE A 16 13.07 -2.88 -15.95
C ILE A 16 14.58 -2.84 -15.68
N GLN A 17 15.04 -1.86 -14.91
CA GLN A 17 16.46 -1.67 -14.60
C GLN A 17 17.04 -2.79 -13.72
N THR A 18 16.21 -3.61 -13.10
CA THR A 18 16.64 -4.78 -12.30
C THR A 18 17.00 -5.99 -13.15
N TYR A 19 16.64 -5.98 -14.44
CA TYR A 19 16.98 -7.04 -15.39
C TYR A 19 18.33 -6.79 -16.05
N PRO A 20 19.03 -7.85 -16.50
CA PRO A 20 20.23 -7.72 -17.33
C PRO A 20 19.98 -6.82 -18.55
N PRO A 21 20.93 -5.92 -18.91
CA PRO A 21 20.72 -4.94 -19.97
C PRO A 21 20.28 -5.54 -21.31
N GLU A 22 20.79 -6.72 -21.65
CA GLU A 22 20.48 -7.46 -22.89
C GLU A 22 19.02 -7.94 -22.98
N LEU A 23 18.32 -8.00 -21.84
CA LEU A 23 16.92 -8.42 -21.78
C LEU A 23 15.94 -7.23 -21.72
N GLN A 24 16.41 -6.05 -21.34
CA GLN A 24 15.55 -4.90 -21.09
C GLN A 24 14.75 -4.45 -22.33
N ASN A 25 15.32 -4.59 -23.52
CA ASN A 25 14.64 -4.26 -24.78
C ASN A 25 13.48 -5.20 -25.15
N LYS A 26 13.45 -6.40 -24.56
CA LYS A 26 12.37 -7.38 -24.73
C LYS A 26 11.20 -7.14 -23.77
N ILE A 27 11.39 -6.32 -22.73
CA ILE A 27 10.41 -6.13 -21.67
C ILE A 27 9.33 -5.15 -22.10
N LYS A 28 8.08 -5.56 -21.92
CA LYS A 28 6.90 -4.73 -22.06
C LYS A 28 6.18 -4.67 -20.71
N ILE A 29 6.03 -3.45 -20.19
CA ILE A 29 5.28 -3.24 -18.95
C ILE A 29 3.81 -3.42 -19.26
N ILE A 30 3.13 -4.16 -18.39
CA ILE A 30 1.68 -4.28 -18.33
C ILE A 30 1.20 -3.73 -16.99
N ASN A 31 0.05 -3.07 -17.02
CA ASN A 31 -0.51 -2.49 -15.80
C ASN A 31 -1.19 -3.56 -14.96
N GLN A 32 -1.02 -3.48 -13.65
CA GLN A 32 -1.82 -4.22 -12.68
C GLN A 32 -3.24 -3.67 -12.69
N SER A 33 -4.23 -4.54 -12.80
CA SER A 33 -5.63 -4.18 -12.56
C SER A 33 -5.97 -4.35 -11.08
N SER A 34 -6.96 -3.58 -10.63
CA SER A 34 -7.63 -3.83 -9.35
C SER A 34 -8.55 -5.05 -9.47
N ASN A 35 -8.69 -5.80 -8.38
CA ASN A 35 -9.67 -6.88 -8.27
C ASN A 35 -11.07 -6.38 -7.89
N PHE A 36 -11.25 -5.07 -7.84
CA PHE A 36 -12.45 -4.42 -7.35
C PHE A 36 -13.40 -4.13 -8.52
N SER A 37 -14.64 -4.60 -8.41
CA SER A 37 -15.65 -4.48 -9.48
C SER A 37 -16.58 -3.28 -9.33
N GLN A 38 -16.52 -2.57 -8.20
CA GLN A 38 -17.40 -1.45 -7.93
C GLN A 38 -16.70 -0.11 -8.24
N GLU A 39 -17.44 0.85 -8.75
CA GLU A 39 -16.95 2.21 -8.92
C GLU A 39 -17.04 2.98 -7.60
N CYS A 40 -16.04 3.82 -7.31
CA CYS A 40 -16.05 4.69 -6.17
C CYS A 40 -17.19 5.73 -6.32
N ASN A 41 -18.08 5.79 -5.33
CA ASN A 41 -19.00 6.91 -5.21
C ASN A 41 -18.27 8.13 -4.65
N LEU A 42 -17.78 9.00 -5.54
CA LEU A 42 -16.98 10.16 -5.18
C LEU A 42 -17.72 11.10 -4.21
N GLN A 43 -19.02 11.30 -4.37
CA GLN A 43 -19.81 12.16 -3.49
C GLN A 43 -19.84 11.59 -2.07
N HIS A 44 -20.05 10.29 -1.93
CA HIS A 44 -19.99 9.61 -0.64
C HIS A 44 -18.57 9.69 -0.04
N LYS A 45 -17.54 9.46 -0.85
CA LYS A 45 -16.13 9.59 -0.41
C LYS A 45 -15.86 10.98 0.17
N LEU A 46 -16.23 12.05 -0.53
CA LEU A 46 -15.99 13.41 -0.08
C LEU A 46 -16.75 13.78 1.22
N GLN A 47 -17.87 13.13 1.49
CA GLN A 47 -18.64 13.35 2.72
C GLN A 47 -18.12 12.53 3.91
N SER A 48 -17.47 11.40 3.67
CA SER A 48 -17.06 10.43 4.69
C SER A 48 -15.58 10.50 5.04
N VAL A 49 -14.76 11.07 4.16
CA VAL A 49 -13.30 11.02 4.27
C VAL A 49 -12.77 11.81 5.47
N SER A 50 -11.87 11.20 6.20
CA SER A 50 -11.12 11.81 7.29
C SER A 50 -9.62 11.86 6.94
N ILE A 51 -9.04 13.04 7.01
CA ILE A 51 -7.60 13.25 6.79
C ILE A 51 -6.72 12.75 7.95
N LYS A 52 -7.33 12.31 9.04
CA LYS A 52 -6.63 11.73 10.19
C LYS A 52 -6.62 10.20 10.16
N ASP A 53 -7.37 9.61 9.24
CA ASP A 53 -7.51 8.17 9.12
C ASP A 53 -6.70 7.65 7.93
N PHE A 54 -5.77 6.77 8.24
CA PHE A 54 -4.83 6.14 7.31
C PHE A 54 -5.09 4.65 7.23
N LEU A 55 -4.87 4.09 6.07
CA LEU A 55 -5.01 2.66 5.83
C LEU A 55 -3.66 2.07 5.45
N TRP A 56 -3.32 0.92 6.00
CA TRP A 56 -2.35 0.00 5.43
C TRP A 56 -3.11 -1.24 4.96
N PHE A 57 -3.00 -1.57 3.67
CA PHE A 57 -3.66 -2.75 3.10
C PHE A 57 -2.63 -3.63 2.42
N GLY A 58 -2.42 -4.83 2.97
CA GLY A 58 -1.42 -5.76 2.50
C GLY A 58 -1.77 -7.21 2.78
N SER A 59 -0.78 -8.08 2.59
CA SER A 59 -0.81 -9.49 2.95
C SER A 59 0.50 -9.85 3.65
N SER A 60 0.84 -11.14 3.77
CA SER A 60 2.13 -11.60 4.32
C SER A 60 3.33 -10.84 3.76
N GLY A 61 4.42 -10.82 4.51
CA GLY A 61 5.60 -10.00 4.22
C GLY A 61 5.51 -8.62 4.88
N SER A 62 5.03 -8.55 6.11
CA SER A 62 4.74 -7.32 6.85
C SER A 62 5.92 -6.34 6.86
N ILE A 63 7.14 -6.81 7.17
CA ILE A 63 8.37 -6.00 7.16
C ILE A 63 8.72 -5.56 5.73
N LEU A 64 8.67 -6.48 4.75
CA LEU A 64 8.98 -6.15 3.36
C LEU A 64 8.04 -5.06 2.83
N LYS A 65 6.79 -5.04 3.29
CA LYS A 65 5.75 -4.08 2.95
C LYS A 65 5.76 -2.82 3.83
N GLY A 66 6.75 -2.72 4.73
CA GLY A 66 7.01 -1.55 5.56
C GLY A 66 5.99 -1.30 6.65
N LEU A 67 5.25 -2.34 7.10
CA LEU A 67 4.29 -2.18 8.19
C LEU A 67 4.98 -1.86 9.52
N ASP A 68 6.20 -2.30 9.74
CA ASP A 68 7.04 -1.94 10.86
C ASP A 68 7.26 -0.41 10.95
N LEU A 69 7.68 0.22 9.86
CA LEU A 69 7.85 1.68 9.79
C LEU A 69 6.54 2.43 10.04
N VAL A 70 5.43 1.89 9.50
CA VAL A 70 4.10 2.47 9.68
C VAL A 70 3.67 2.39 11.15
N LEU A 71 3.81 1.22 11.79
CA LEU A 71 3.45 1.05 13.19
C LEU A 71 4.29 1.96 14.09
N ASP A 72 5.60 2.01 13.92
CA ASP A 72 6.50 2.87 14.71
C ASP A 72 6.09 4.35 14.61
N PHE A 73 5.68 4.80 13.42
CA PHE A 73 5.16 6.15 13.23
C PHE A 73 3.86 6.37 14.01
N PHE A 74 2.84 5.51 13.84
CA PHE A 74 1.53 5.71 14.45
C PHE A 74 1.51 5.48 15.96
N ILE A 75 2.39 4.64 16.53
CA ILE A 75 2.61 4.51 17.96
C ILE A 75 3.04 5.85 18.57
N SER A 76 3.90 6.58 17.88
CA SER A 76 4.40 7.89 18.33
C SER A 76 3.51 9.08 17.95
N HIS A 77 2.47 8.87 17.15
CA HIS A 77 1.58 9.93 16.65
C HIS A 77 0.09 9.62 16.89
N PRO A 78 -0.36 9.61 18.17
CA PRO A 78 -1.72 9.19 18.52
C PRO A 78 -2.84 10.12 18.02
N GLN A 79 -2.51 11.26 17.41
CA GLN A 79 -3.47 12.16 16.76
C GLN A 79 -3.97 11.66 15.40
N TYR A 80 -3.34 10.63 14.83
CA TYR A 80 -3.72 9.98 13.58
C TYR A 80 -4.18 8.54 13.86
N ASN A 81 -5.14 8.05 13.10
CA ASN A 81 -5.64 6.68 13.20
C ASN A 81 -5.04 5.81 12.10
N LEU A 82 -4.65 4.59 12.44
CA LEU A 82 -4.19 3.59 11.50
C LEU A 82 -5.13 2.39 11.48
N HIS A 83 -5.61 2.06 10.29
CA HIS A 83 -6.42 0.89 10.00
C HIS A 83 -5.58 -0.11 9.21
N VAL A 84 -5.27 -1.27 9.79
CA VAL A 84 -4.43 -2.30 9.17
C VAL A 84 -5.32 -3.43 8.68
N ILE A 85 -5.33 -3.66 7.36
CA ILE A 85 -6.07 -4.75 6.71
C ILE A 85 -5.09 -5.73 6.09
N GLY A 86 -5.24 -7.00 6.41
CA GLY A 86 -4.48 -8.10 5.80
C GLY A 86 -4.08 -9.18 6.79
N SER A 87 -3.67 -10.32 6.24
CA SER A 87 -3.08 -11.41 7.03
C SER A 87 -1.63 -11.05 7.32
N LEU A 88 -1.31 -10.83 8.59
CA LEU A 88 0.02 -10.48 9.05
C LEU A 88 0.82 -11.73 9.41
N ASP A 89 2.15 -11.63 9.36
CA ASP A 89 3.03 -12.72 9.75
C ASP A 89 2.98 -12.90 11.28
N GLU A 90 2.83 -14.16 11.76
CA GLU A 90 2.67 -14.47 13.20
C GLU A 90 3.80 -13.89 14.04
N GLY A 91 5.06 -14.14 13.70
CA GLY A 91 6.20 -13.61 14.45
C GLY A 91 6.32 -12.07 14.43
N PHE A 92 5.73 -11.40 13.44
CA PHE A 92 5.65 -9.96 13.39
C PHE A 92 4.67 -9.41 14.43
N ILE A 93 3.50 -10.02 14.53
CA ILE A 93 2.48 -9.63 15.51
C ILE A 93 3.01 -9.81 16.94
N ASP A 94 3.68 -10.92 17.23
CA ASP A 94 4.26 -11.18 18.57
C ASP A 94 5.16 -10.05 19.07
N ILE A 95 5.89 -9.41 18.15
CA ILE A 95 6.78 -8.27 18.47
C ILE A 95 5.98 -6.99 18.80
N TYR A 96 4.93 -6.71 18.02
CA TYR A 96 4.20 -5.44 18.10
C TYR A 96 2.96 -5.49 18.99
N GLN A 97 2.46 -6.69 19.38
CA GLN A 97 1.18 -6.86 20.05
C GLN A 97 1.04 -5.97 21.29
N LYS A 98 2.05 -5.94 22.15
CA LYS A 98 2.01 -5.14 23.37
C LYS A 98 1.85 -3.65 23.10
N GLN A 99 2.63 -3.12 22.15
CA GLN A 99 2.55 -1.70 21.79
C GLN A 99 1.19 -1.37 21.15
N ILE A 100 0.67 -2.27 20.30
CA ILE A 100 -0.64 -2.08 19.65
C ILE A 100 -1.76 -2.09 20.68
N ASP A 101 -1.72 -2.99 21.67
CA ASP A 101 -2.73 -3.08 22.74
C ASP A 101 -2.76 -1.81 23.62
N GLU A 102 -1.63 -1.12 23.76
CA GLU A 102 -1.52 0.14 24.48
C GLU A 102 -1.98 1.35 23.64
N CYS A 103 -2.12 1.19 22.32
CA CYS A 103 -2.52 2.25 21.39
C CYS A 103 -4.03 2.22 21.12
N ARG A 104 -4.69 3.38 21.22
CA ARG A 104 -6.13 3.51 20.89
C ARG A 104 -6.37 3.89 19.43
N ASN A 105 -5.34 4.28 18.72
CA ASN A 105 -5.37 4.81 17.37
C ASN A 105 -4.93 3.79 16.29
N ILE A 106 -4.64 2.55 16.68
CA ILE A 106 -4.24 1.48 15.76
C ILE A 106 -5.25 0.34 15.86
N THR A 107 -5.83 -0.06 14.72
CA THR A 107 -6.79 -1.16 14.66
C THR A 107 -6.35 -2.19 13.62
N LEU A 108 -6.22 -3.44 14.05
CA LEU A 108 -5.94 -4.57 13.18
C LEU A 108 -7.25 -5.27 12.83
N TYR A 109 -7.59 -5.38 11.54
CA TYR A 109 -8.82 -6.01 11.07
C TYR A 109 -8.62 -7.45 10.58
N GLY A 110 -7.36 -7.88 10.42
CA GLY A 110 -7.08 -9.14 9.75
C GLY A 110 -7.47 -9.13 8.27
N PHE A 111 -7.69 -10.29 7.70
CA PHE A 111 -8.16 -10.40 6.32
C PHE A 111 -9.60 -9.88 6.19
N LEU A 112 -9.83 -8.99 5.24
CA LEU A 112 -11.17 -8.56 4.84
C LEU A 112 -11.40 -8.85 3.35
N ASP A 113 -12.59 -9.33 3.03
CA ASP A 113 -13.05 -9.38 1.64
C ASP A 113 -13.24 -7.94 1.13
N THR A 114 -12.65 -7.63 -0.01
CA THR A 114 -12.75 -6.30 -0.64
C THR A 114 -14.18 -5.90 -1.00
N ASN A 115 -15.11 -6.86 -1.11
CA ASN A 115 -16.52 -6.60 -1.33
C ASN A 115 -17.33 -6.47 -0.03
N SER A 116 -16.71 -6.65 1.14
CA SER A 116 -17.40 -6.51 2.42
C SER A 116 -17.75 -5.05 2.73
N GLU A 117 -18.88 -4.85 3.42
CA GLU A 117 -19.30 -3.52 3.85
C GLU A 117 -18.25 -2.84 4.72
N LEU A 118 -17.58 -3.60 5.60
CA LEU A 118 -16.55 -3.06 6.47
C LEU A 118 -15.34 -2.54 5.66
N PHE A 119 -14.88 -3.31 4.67
CA PHE A 119 -13.78 -2.87 3.80
C PHE A 119 -14.16 -1.59 3.05
N MET A 120 -15.38 -1.54 2.50
CA MET A 120 -15.89 -0.37 1.80
C MET A 120 -15.96 0.87 2.69
N ASN A 121 -16.46 0.70 3.91
CA ASN A 121 -16.55 1.79 4.88
C ASN A 121 -15.16 2.33 5.25
N LEU A 122 -14.16 1.47 5.45
CA LEU A 122 -12.78 1.87 5.69
C LEU A 122 -12.17 2.59 4.48
N ALA A 123 -12.41 2.08 3.27
CA ALA A 123 -11.95 2.73 2.04
C ALA A 123 -12.58 4.12 1.85
N TYR A 124 -13.83 4.32 2.24
CA TYR A 124 -14.46 5.64 2.21
C TYR A 124 -13.96 6.57 3.33
N LEU A 125 -13.71 6.03 4.52
CA LEU A 125 -13.22 6.79 5.67
C LEU A 125 -11.79 7.30 5.48
N CYS A 126 -10.87 6.44 5.08
CA CYS A 126 -9.44 6.77 5.06
C CYS A 126 -9.08 7.68 3.88
N ALA A 127 -8.42 8.81 4.17
CA ALA A 127 -7.90 9.68 3.12
C ALA A 127 -6.67 9.06 2.42
N PHE A 128 -5.83 8.34 3.16
CA PHE A 128 -4.52 7.89 2.70
C PHE A 128 -4.34 6.38 2.87
N ASN A 129 -3.70 5.76 1.86
CA ASN A 129 -3.15 4.42 1.95
C ASN A 129 -1.63 4.52 2.04
N ILE A 130 -1.07 4.18 3.20
CA ILE A 130 0.37 4.23 3.44
C ILE A 130 0.98 2.85 3.26
N PHE A 131 1.87 2.71 2.25
CA PHE A 131 2.43 1.43 1.85
C PHE A 131 3.91 1.58 1.45
N PRO A 132 4.82 1.75 2.43
CA PRO A 132 6.24 1.98 2.20
C PRO A 132 7.00 0.68 1.92
N SER A 133 6.59 -0.06 0.90
CA SER A 133 7.20 -1.35 0.57
C SER A 133 8.64 -1.20 0.07
N GLY A 134 9.51 -2.14 0.50
CA GLY A 134 10.89 -2.25 0.05
C GLY A 134 11.05 -2.97 -1.30
N SER A 135 10.05 -3.72 -1.75
CA SER A 135 10.08 -4.42 -3.05
C SER A 135 8.70 -4.89 -3.46
N GLU A 136 8.21 -4.42 -4.58
CA GLU A 136 6.94 -4.85 -5.19
C GLU A 136 7.03 -4.85 -6.72
N GLY A 137 6.11 -5.58 -7.35
CA GLY A 137 5.87 -5.53 -8.78
C GLY A 137 4.53 -4.86 -9.11
N CYS A 138 4.26 -3.66 -8.58
CA CYS A 138 2.98 -2.96 -8.63
C CYS A 138 1.91 -3.61 -7.72
N PRO A 139 1.84 -3.22 -6.44
CA PRO A 139 0.95 -3.84 -5.46
C PRO A 139 -0.53 -3.61 -5.79
N GLY A 140 -1.26 -4.71 -6.01
CA GLY A 140 -2.69 -4.67 -6.31
C GLY A 140 -3.52 -4.03 -5.20
N SER A 141 -3.08 -4.13 -3.95
CA SER A 141 -3.71 -3.48 -2.79
C SER A 141 -3.71 -1.95 -2.92
N VAL A 142 -2.59 -1.36 -3.33
CA VAL A 142 -2.49 0.09 -3.55
C VAL A 142 -3.39 0.52 -4.72
N ILE A 143 -3.37 -0.22 -5.83
CA ILE A 143 -4.24 0.07 -6.99
C ILE A 143 -5.72 -0.01 -6.60
N THR A 144 -6.10 -1.01 -5.79
CA THR A 144 -7.47 -1.14 -5.28
C THR A 144 -7.88 0.08 -4.46
N MET A 145 -7.02 0.55 -3.57
CA MET A 145 -7.30 1.75 -2.77
C MET A 145 -7.37 3.02 -3.62
N MET A 146 -6.51 3.16 -4.62
CA MET A 146 -6.57 4.28 -5.58
C MET A 146 -7.90 4.32 -6.33
N GLN A 147 -8.44 3.17 -6.74
CA GLN A 147 -9.76 3.06 -7.37
C GLN A 147 -10.88 3.55 -6.44
N MET A 148 -10.70 3.39 -5.14
CA MET A 148 -11.63 3.88 -4.10
C MET A 148 -11.40 5.36 -3.71
N GLY A 149 -10.55 6.07 -4.44
CA GLY A 149 -10.25 7.47 -4.17
C GLY A 149 -9.39 7.69 -2.93
N VAL A 150 -8.66 6.66 -2.47
CA VAL A 150 -7.70 6.76 -1.38
C VAL A 150 -6.34 7.17 -1.96
N ILE A 151 -5.73 8.21 -1.40
CA ILE A 151 -4.47 8.77 -1.88
C ILE A 151 -3.31 7.87 -1.42
N PRO A 152 -2.50 7.32 -2.33
CA PRO A 152 -1.38 6.47 -1.96
C PRO A 152 -0.19 7.29 -1.45
N ILE A 153 0.41 6.82 -0.36
CA ILE A 153 1.73 7.21 0.14
C ILE A 153 2.61 5.97 0.03
N THR A 154 3.52 5.93 -0.91
CA THR A 154 4.29 4.72 -1.23
C THR A 154 5.76 5.03 -1.50
N SER A 155 6.58 3.99 -1.54
CA SER A 155 7.98 4.08 -1.92
C SER A 155 8.17 3.95 -3.43
N ARG A 156 9.35 4.32 -3.93
CA ARG A 156 9.75 4.06 -5.32
C ARG A 156 9.79 2.55 -5.66
N TRP A 157 10.05 1.71 -4.65
CA TRP A 157 10.10 0.25 -4.80
C TRP A 157 8.71 -0.40 -4.83
N GLY A 158 7.65 0.37 -4.61
CA GLY A 158 6.28 -0.02 -4.88
C GLY A 158 5.99 -0.27 -6.37
N ALA A 159 6.91 0.20 -7.25
CA ALA A 159 6.88 -0.04 -8.69
C ALA A 159 5.57 0.41 -9.38
N ILE A 160 5.04 1.56 -8.97
CA ILE A 160 3.90 2.21 -9.61
C ILE A 160 4.39 3.43 -10.38
N ASP A 161 4.35 3.36 -11.72
CA ASP A 161 4.67 4.51 -12.55
C ASP A 161 3.64 5.63 -12.35
N ASN A 162 4.10 6.87 -12.47
CA ASN A 162 3.26 8.06 -12.36
C ASN A 162 2.60 8.30 -10.99
N ILE A 163 2.99 7.55 -9.95
CA ILE A 163 2.42 7.73 -8.59
C ILE A 163 2.46 9.19 -8.12
N LYS A 164 3.46 9.95 -8.52
CA LYS A 164 3.63 11.37 -8.20
C LYS A 164 2.46 12.26 -8.65
N HIS A 165 1.67 11.82 -9.62
CA HIS A 165 0.50 12.56 -10.11
C HIS A 165 -0.76 12.30 -9.26
N TYR A 166 -0.75 11.23 -8.46
CA TYR A 166 -1.95 10.75 -7.76
C TYR A 166 -1.74 10.57 -6.26
N GLY A 167 -0.50 10.67 -5.78
CA GLY A 167 -0.16 10.41 -4.39
C GLY A 167 1.20 10.97 -4.02
N TYR A 168 1.75 10.47 -2.92
CA TYR A 168 3.03 10.89 -2.39
C TYR A 168 4.07 9.77 -2.51
N LEU A 169 5.22 10.11 -3.06
CA LEU A 169 6.36 9.21 -3.16
C LEU A 169 7.36 9.52 -2.04
N LEU A 170 7.46 8.61 -1.09
CA LEU A 170 8.41 8.71 0.02
C LEU A 170 9.85 8.81 -0.51
N PRO A 171 10.63 9.77 -0.03
CA PRO A 171 12.01 9.95 -0.48
C PRO A 171 12.93 8.80 -0.06
N GLU A 172 12.62 8.17 1.07
CA GLU A 172 13.35 7.03 1.65
C GLU A 172 12.40 6.15 2.48
N LEU A 173 12.87 4.96 2.86
CA LEU A 173 12.15 4.03 3.75
C LEU A 173 12.58 4.30 5.18
N SER A 174 11.94 5.26 5.84
CA SER A 174 12.20 5.60 7.23
C SER A 174 10.93 6.14 7.90
N VAL A 175 10.87 6.06 9.22
CA VAL A 175 9.78 6.62 10.03
C VAL A 175 9.71 8.14 9.85
N GLU A 176 10.86 8.81 9.76
CA GLU A 176 10.97 10.25 9.56
C GLU A 176 10.41 10.70 8.20
N ALA A 177 10.55 9.86 7.17
CA ALA A 177 9.99 10.16 5.84
C ALA A 177 8.46 10.08 5.82
N ILE A 178 7.87 9.21 6.65
CA ILE A 178 6.41 9.10 6.81
C ILE A 178 5.84 10.37 7.47
N GLY A 179 6.61 11.01 8.35
CA GLY A 179 6.18 12.20 9.11
C GLY A 179 6.30 13.54 8.37
N LYS A 180 6.84 13.55 7.15
CA LYS A 180 7.03 14.76 6.32
C LYS A 180 5.90 14.96 5.33
#